data_8383e35c988dbd11f7dcfbb3513a8774
#
_entry.id   8383e35c988dbd11f7dcfbb3513a8774
#
_cell.length_a   1.000
_cell.length_b   1.000
_cell.length_c   1.000
_cell.angle_alpha   90.00
_cell.angle_beta   90.00
_cell.angle_gamma   90.00
#
_symmetry.space_group_name_H-M   'P 1'
#
loop_
_entity.id
_entity.type
_entity.pdbx_description
1 polymer ?
#
loop_
_entity_poly.entity_id
_entity_poly.type
_entity_poly.pdbx_seq_one_letter_code
_entity_poly.pdbx_strand_id
1 'polypeptide(L)'
;MANILIVDDSRTSRKVLRGILEENGHTVVDEAVNGQEGVQKFQACKPDLVTMDITMPVLDGMEALKMIKALKADAKVVMVTAAGQKNKMIDCIKLGADEFLTKPFDKAEIASVVAKLAN
;
A
#
# COMPACT_ATOMS: atom_id res chain seq x y z
N MET A 1 -12.80 2.82 -10.27
CA MET A 1 -12.53 3.72 -9.13
C MET A 1 -12.40 2.93 -7.85
N ALA A 2 -11.40 3.26 -7.04
CA ALA A 2 -11.16 2.57 -5.78
C ALA A 2 -10.98 3.57 -4.64
N ASN A 3 -11.38 3.15 -3.43
CA ASN A 3 -11.07 3.84 -2.19
C ASN A 3 -9.76 3.27 -1.65
N ILE A 4 -8.75 4.11 -1.52
CA ILE A 4 -7.38 3.68 -1.26
C ILE A 4 -6.86 4.28 0.04
N LEU A 5 -6.24 3.42 0.87
CA LEU A 5 -5.49 3.84 2.06
C LEU A 5 -4.01 3.81 1.72
N ILE A 6 -3.32 4.91 1.95
CA ILE A 6 -1.87 5.01 1.73
C ILE A 6 -1.15 4.89 3.07
N VAL A 7 -0.24 3.94 3.20
CA VAL A 7 0.58 3.74 4.40
C VAL A 7 2.04 3.90 4.05
N ASP A 8 2.66 4.99 4.50
CA ASP A 8 4.05 5.33 4.22
C ASP A 8 4.49 6.38 5.24
N ASP A 9 5.66 6.23 5.83
CA ASP A 9 6.18 7.19 6.80
C ASP A 9 6.72 8.48 6.15
N SER A 10 6.92 8.49 4.84
CA SER A 10 7.40 9.66 4.11
C SER A 10 6.23 10.52 3.63
N ARG A 11 6.15 11.74 4.16
CA ARG A 11 5.15 12.71 3.75
C ARG A 11 5.23 13.02 2.25
N THR A 12 6.46 13.17 1.73
CA THR A 12 6.67 13.43 0.31
C THR A 12 6.16 12.29 -0.56
N SER A 13 6.47 11.05 -0.19
CA SER A 13 5.99 9.88 -0.92
C SER A 13 4.47 9.79 -0.91
N ARG A 14 3.83 10.04 0.24
CA ARG A 14 2.36 10.04 0.33
C ARG A 14 1.76 11.10 -0.59
N LYS A 15 2.34 12.29 -0.60
CA LYS A 15 1.84 13.41 -1.44
C LYS A 15 1.93 13.07 -2.94
N VAL A 16 3.06 12.53 -3.36
CA VAL A 16 3.28 12.14 -4.77
C VAL A 16 2.30 11.04 -5.18
N LEU A 17 2.20 9.99 -4.39
CA LEU A 17 1.33 8.86 -4.68
C LEU A 17 -0.15 9.28 -4.69
N ARG A 18 -0.56 10.07 -3.72
CA ARG A 18 -1.92 10.60 -3.66
C ARG A 18 -2.27 11.37 -4.93
N GLY A 19 -1.39 12.26 -5.37
CA GLY A 19 -1.62 13.03 -6.60
C GLY A 19 -1.83 12.15 -7.82
N ILE A 20 -1.00 11.12 -7.97
CA ILE A 20 -1.11 10.20 -9.10
C ILE A 20 -2.41 9.40 -9.04
N LEU A 21 -2.77 8.90 -7.86
CA LEU A 21 -4.01 8.13 -7.68
C LEU A 21 -5.25 8.98 -7.97
N GLU A 22 -5.27 10.21 -7.48
CA GLU A 22 -6.40 11.12 -7.71
C GLU A 22 -6.50 11.52 -9.18
N GLU A 23 -5.39 11.71 -9.88
CA GLU A 23 -5.38 11.94 -11.34
C GLU A 23 -6.05 10.79 -12.10
N ASN A 24 -5.93 9.57 -11.59
CA ASN A 24 -6.50 8.38 -12.21
C ASN A 24 -7.95 8.12 -11.75
N GLY A 25 -8.56 9.03 -11.03
CA GLY A 25 -9.96 8.93 -10.62
C GLY A 25 -10.20 8.12 -9.35
N HIS A 26 -9.15 7.76 -8.61
CA HIS A 26 -9.29 7.06 -7.33
C HIS A 26 -9.46 8.04 -6.18
N THR A 27 -10.01 7.57 -5.07
CA THR A 27 -10.16 8.37 -3.85
C THR A 27 -9.20 7.86 -2.79
N VAL A 28 -8.36 8.73 -2.25
CA VAL A 28 -7.53 8.41 -1.09
C VAL A 28 -8.36 8.71 0.16
N VAL A 29 -8.82 7.66 0.83
CA VAL A 29 -9.73 7.82 1.97
C VAL A 29 -9.01 8.19 3.25
N ASP A 30 -7.74 7.81 3.41
CA ASP A 30 -6.92 8.21 4.54
C ASP A 30 -5.44 7.92 4.23
N GLU A 31 -4.57 8.42 5.11
CA GLU A 31 -3.13 8.16 5.06
C GLU A 31 -2.66 7.74 6.45
N ALA A 32 -1.69 6.85 6.51
CA ALA A 32 -1.08 6.39 7.76
C ALA A 32 0.44 6.52 7.65
N VAL A 33 1.10 6.74 8.79
CA VAL A 33 2.53 7.03 8.85
C VAL A 33 3.38 5.86 9.36
N ASN A 34 2.75 4.77 9.76
CA ASN A 34 3.43 3.54 10.16
C ASN A 34 2.46 2.35 10.03
N GLY A 35 2.98 1.15 10.23
CA GLY A 35 2.19 -0.06 10.05
C GLY A 35 1.04 -0.20 11.05
N GLN A 36 1.25 0.20 12.31
CA GLN A 36 0.22 0.14 13.35
C GLN A 36 -0.97 1.03 12.98
N GLU A 37 -0.68 2.26 12.61
CA GLU A 37 -1.68 3.22 12.16
C GLU A 37 -2.39 2.72 10.89
N GLY A 38 -1.63 2.09 10.00
CA GLY A 38 -2.17 1.49 8.78
C GLY A 38 -3.20 0.41 9.07
N VAL A 39 -2.92 -0.49 10.01
CA VAL A 39 -3.86 -1.55 10.40
C VAL A 39 -5.12 -0.94 11.04
N GLN A 40 -4.95 0.03 11.93
CA GLN A 40 -6.08 0.72 12.59
C GLN A 40 -6.98 1.41 11.56
N LYS A 41 -6.39 2.13 10.63
CA LYS A 41 -7.15 2.86 9.60
C LYS A 41 -7.77 1.93 8.57
N PHE A 42 -7.12 0.80 8.28
CA PHE A 42 -7.72 -0.24 7.45
C PHE A 42 -9.05 -0.71 8.02
N GLN A 43 -9.10 -0.95 9.32
CA GLN A 43 -10.32 -1.38 9.99
C GLN A 43 -11.39 -0.28 10.00
N ALA A 44 -10.99 0.98 10.19
CA ALA A 44 -11.90 2.11 10.28
C ALA A 44 -12.46 2.53 8.93
N CYS A 45 -11.61 2.57 7.89
CA CYS A 45 -11.98 3.09 6.57
C CYS A 45 -12.52 2.03 5.61
N LYS A 46 -12.17 0.77 5.83
CA LYS A 46 -12.53 -0.35 4.95
C LYS A 46 -12.23 -0.04 3.49
N PRO A 47 -10.96 0.29 3.15
CA PRO A 47 -10.61 0.66 1.79
C PRO A 47 -10.70 -0.52 0.84
N ASP A 48 -10.82 -0.25 -0.45
CA ASP A 48 -10.80 -1.29 -1.47
C ASP A 48 -9.37 -1.81 -1.69
N LEU A 49 -8.38 -0.95 -1.43
CA LEU A 49 -6.98 -1.25 -1.69
C LEU A 49 -6.10 -0.48 -0.71
N VAL A 50 -5.00 -1.10 -0.28
CA VAL A 50 -4.00 -0.48 0.59
C VAL A 50 -2.67 -0.46 -0.14
N THR A 51 -1.99 0.70 -0.16
CA THR A 51 -0.57 0.75 -0.54
C THR A 51 0.24 0.79 0.76
N MET A 52 1.21 -0.10 0.87
CA MET A 52 1.95 -0.33 2.12
C MET A 52 3.45 -0.30 1.85
N ASP A 53 4.13 0.71 2.41
CA ASP A 53 5.59 0.76 2.37
C ASP A 53 6.15 -0.40 3.22
N ILE A 54 7.25 -1.01 2.77
CA ILE A 54 7.82 -2.16 3.46
C ILE A 54 8.47 -1.73 4.77
N THR A 55 9.32 -0.70 4.73
CA THR A 55 10.12 -0.29 5.90
C THR A 55 9.56 0.97 6.53
N MET A 56 9.07 0.84 7.76
CA MET A 56 8.50 1.94 8.54
C MET A 56 8.79 1.74 10.02
N PRO A 57 8.80 2.83 10.82
CA PRO A 57 8.97 2.71 12.26
C PRO A 57 7.72 2.10 12.92
N VAL A 58 7.82 1.76 14.18
CA VAL A 58 6.78 1.21 15.07
C VAL A 58 6.37 -0.21 14.65
N LEU A 59 5.77 -0.36 13.48
CA LEU A 59 5.39 -1.64 12.89
C LEU A 59 5.69 -1.55 11.40
N ASP A 60 6.53 -2.43 10.88
CA ASP A 60 6.89 -2.38 9.47
C ASP A 60 5.77 -2.90 8.56
N GLY A 61 5.97 -2.70 7.24
CA GLY A 61 4.93 -3.04 6.27
C GLY A 61 4.66 -4.52 6.15
N MET A 62 5.66 -5.38 6.38
CA MET A 62 5.46 -6.84 6.31
C MET A 62 4.58 -7.33 7.45
N GLU A 63 4.81 -6.82 8.67
CA GLU A 63 3.98 -7.16 9.82
C GLU A 63 2.56 -6.61 9.64
N ALA A 64 2.42 -5.39 9.12
CA ALA A 64 1.12 -4.81 8.84
C ALA A 64 0.35 -5.61 7.77
N LEU A 65 1.04 -6.05 6.72
CA LEU A 65 0.46 -6.91 5.69
C LEU A 65 -0.11 -8.20 6.29
N LYS A 66 0.68 -8.85 7.14
CA LYS A 66 0.29 -10.07 7.83
C LYS A 66 -0.97 -9.84 8.67
N MET A 67 -1.01 -8.75 9.41
CA MET A 67 -2.15 -8.40 10.26
C MET A 67 -3.40 -8.09 9.44
N ILE A 68 -3.26 -7.35 8.35
CA ILE A 68 -4.38 -7.01 7.46
C ILE A 68 -4.95 -8.27 6.83
N LYS A 69 -4.11 -9.17 6.34
CA LYS A 69 -4.56 -10.43 5.74
C LYS A 69 -5.21 -11.36 6.76
N ALA A 70 -4.80 -11.30 8.02
CA ALA A 70 -5.47 -12.04 9.09
C ALA A 70 -6.87 -11.49 9.38
N LEU A 71 -7.05 -10.18 9.27
CA LEU A 71 -8.35 -9.52 9.46
C LEU A 71 -9.29 -9.73 8.29
N LYS A 72 -8.75 -9.75 7.08
CA LYS A 72 -9.51 -9.89 5.84
C LYS A 72 -8.62 -10.56 4.79
N ALA A 73 -8.81 -11.86 4.60
CA ALA A 73 -7.94 -12.65 3.74
C ALA A 73 -7.92 -12.18 2.27
N ASP A 74 -9.01 -11.61 1.79
CA ASP A 74 -9.11 -11.09 0.42
C ASP A 74 -8.82 -9.58 0.31
N ALA A 75 -8.28 -8.97 1.36
CA ALA A 75 -7.84 -7.57 1.31
C ALA A 75 -6.78 -7.41 0.22
N LYS A 76 -6.88 -6.35 -0.56
CA LYS A 76 -5.92 -6.05 -1.63
C LYS A 76 -4.84 -5.13 -1.11
N VAL A 77 -3.61 -5.63 -1.04
CA VAL A 77 -2.47 -4.90 -0.51
C VAL A 77 -1.36 -4.83 -1.56
N VAL A 78 -0.99 -3.62 -1.92
CA VAL A 78 0.13 -3.34 -2.82
C VAL A 78 1.31 -2.92 -1.96
N MET A 79 2.39 -3.68 -1.99
CA MET A 79 3.60 -3.33 -1.26
C MET A 79 4.42 -2.33 -2.08
N VAL A 80 5.00 -1.35 -1.40
CA VAL A 80 5.86 -0.34 -2.02
C VAL A 80 7.30 -0.63 -1.65
N THR A 81 8.15 -0.86 -2.66
CA THR A 81 9.54 -1.28 -2.46
C THR A 81 10.51 -0.20 -2.92
N ALA A 82 11.65 -0.08 -2.24
CA ALA A 82 12.75 0.76 -2.66
C ALA A 82 13.90 -0.12 -3.17
N ALA A 83 14.92 0.50 -3.76
CA ALA A 83 16.11 -0.21 -4.19
C ALA A 83 16.72 -0.99 -3.02
N GLY A 84 17.16 -2.22 -3.27
CA GLY A 84 17.76 -3.07 -2.26
C GLY A 84 16.80 -3.90 -1.42
N GLN A 85 15.50 -3.88 -1.72
CA GLN A 85 14.48 -4.61 -0.95
C GLN A 85 13.94 -5.86 -1.66
N LYS A 86 14.63 -6.38 -2.66
CA LYS A 86 14.14 -7.53 -3.45
C LYS A 86 13.88 -8.78 -2.63
N ASN A 87 14.73 -9.07 -1.64
CA ASN A 87 14.52 -10.23 -0.76
C ASN A 87 13.23 -10.08 0.06
N LYS A 88 12.90 -8.86 0.46
CA LYS A 88 11.66 -8.59 1.20
C LYS A 88 10.43 -8.75 0.33
N MET A 89 10.54 -8.53 -0.99
CA MET A 89 9.45 -8.78 -1.93
C MET A 89 9.01 -10.25 -1.91
N ILE A 90 9.97 -11.17 -1.90
CA ILE A 90 9.67 -12.61 -1.85
C ILE A 90 8.90 -12.95 -0.58
N ASP A 91 9.33 -12.40 0.56
CA ASP A 91 8.65 -12.62 1.83
C ASP A 91 7.23 -12.04 1.82
N CYS A 92 7.06 -10.87 1.21
CA CYS A 92 5.74 -10.25 1.05
C CYS A 92 4.81 -11.10 0.18
N ILE A 93 5.31 -11.71 -0.89
CA ILE A 93 4.53 -12.62 -1.74
C ILE A 93 4.02 -13.79 -0.91
N LYS A 94 4.88 -14.38 -0.08
CA LYS A 94 4.52 -15.49 0.80
C LYS A 94 3.45 -15.09 1.83
N LEU A 95 3.42 -13.82 2.22
CA LEU A 95 2.44 -13.28 3.15
C LEU A 95 1.14 -12.83 2.47
N GLY A 96 1.06 -12.96 1.16
CA GLY A 96 -0.16 -12.69 0.41
C GLY A 96 -0.26 -11.32 -0.26
N ALA A 97 0.86 -10.61 -0.41
CA ALA A 97 0.85 -9.34 -1.14
C ALA A 97 0.32 -9.54 -2.57
N ASP A 98 -0.54 -8.64 -3.01
CA ASP A 98 -1.22 -8.78 -4.30
C ASP A 98 -0.40 -8.22 -5.45
N GLU A 99 0.31 -7.10 -5.22
CA GLU A 99 1.13 -6.45 -6.22
C GLU A 99 2.21 -5.60 -5.56
N PHE A 100 3.09 -5.03 -6.39
CA PHE A 100 4.20 -4.21 -5.93
C PHE A 100 4.31 -2.93 -6.75
N LEU A 101 4.72 -1.85 -6.09
CA LEU A 101 5.14 -0.60 -6.72
C LEU A 101 6.57 -0.34 -6.30
N THR A 102 7.35 0.31 -7.17
CA THR A 102 8.74 0.64 -6.88
C THR A 102 8.93 2.14 -6.67
N LYS A 103 9.85 2.50 -5.79
CA LYS A 103 10.29 3.89 -5.62
C LYS A 103 11.59 4.10 -6.42
N PRO A 104 11.74 5.22 -7.11
CA PRO A 104 10.80 6.33 -7.26
C PRO A 104 9.56 5.94 -8.04
N PHE A 105 8.42 6.59 -7.74
CA PHE A 105 7.14 6.24 -8.36
C PHE A 105 7.12 6.52 -9.86
N ASP A 106 6.50 5.60 -10.61
CA ASP A 106 6.24 5.71 -12.04
C ASP A 106 4.73 5.76 -12.25
N LYS A 107 4.25 6.81 -12.88
CA LYS A 107 2.81 7.01 -13.12
C LYS A 107 2.17 5.85 -13.88
N ALA A 108 2.85 5.34 -14.91
CA ALA A 108 2.33 4.24 -15.73
C ALA A 108 2.24 2.94 -14.92
N GLU A 109 3.23 2.65 -14.09
CA GLU A 109 3.23 1.48 -13.22
C GLU A 109 2.07 1.56 -12.22
N ILE A 110 1.91 2.71 -11.58
CA ILE A 110 0.83 2.92 -10.60
C ILE A 110 -0.54 2.74 -11.26
N ALA A 111 -0.76 3.38 -12.40
CA ALA A 111 -2.02 3.27 -13.12
C ALA A 111 -2.35 1.81 -13.47
N SER A 112 -1.36 1.07 -13.98
CA SER A 112 -1.53 -0.33 -14.38
C SER A 112 -1.84 -1.24 -13.19
N VAL A 113 -1.06 -1.13 -12.12
CA VAL A 113 -1.21 -1.97 -10.93
C VAL A 113 -2.55 -1.73 -10.25
N VAL A 114 -2.92 -0.47 -10.06
CA VAL A 114 -4.17 -0.12 -9.37
C VAL A 114 -5.38 -0.51 -10.21
N ALA A 115 -5.35 -0.28 -11.52
CA ALA A 115 -6.44 -0.67 -12.41
C ALA A 115 -6.68 -2.19 -12.38
N LYS A 116 -5.61 -2.97 -12.32
CA LYS A 116 -5.67 -4.44 -12.25
C LYS A 116 -6.39 -4.92 -10.99
N LEU A 117 -6.16 -4.26 -9.86
CA LEU A 117 -6.73 -4.67 -8.58
C LEU A 117 -8.07 -4.01 -8.26
N ALA A 118 -8.35 -2.85 -8.82
CA ALA A 118 -9.57 -2.09 -8.53
C ALA A 118 -10.81 -2.64 -9.22
N ASN A 119 -10.65 -3.56 -10.14
CA ASN A 119 -11.75 -4.17 -10.89
C ASN A 119 -12.31 -5.39 -10.20
#